data_bc5cd33a2dbaff560583ba62d3a490cf
#
_entry.id   bc5cd33a2dbaff560583ba62d3a490cf
#
_cell.length_a   1.000
_cell.length_b   1.000
_cell.length_c   1.000
_cell.angle_alpha   90.00
_cell.angle_beta   90.00
_cell.angle_gamma   90.00
#
_symmetry.space_group_name_H-M   'P 1'
#
loop_
_entity.id
_entity.type
_entity.pdbx_description
1 polymer ?
#
loop_
_entity_poly.entity_id
_entity_poly.type
_entity_poly.pdbx_seq_one_letter_code
_entity_poly.pdbx_strand_id
1 'polypeptide(L)'
;MRGIDSPAFLCLSPDGRVLYAASEVPERAEGLVGSYAVSPADGTLRQLGRQGFAGAWASYLAMDPGGRALLLSDYGAGRVAMLPARADGSLGEVSSAHQHRGSGPNAQRQDGPHAHCIVTSPDDAYAFAADLGADRIFGYRVDYERGELSLHGELALASGSGPRHLVFAPGGRHAYLLCELDATVVALEYDAQSGTLTPLEAHPLLPDDFSGENLSADIHIHPSGRFLYASNRGHDSIAMFAINPVDGQLQPLGHRSSEGATPRNFALAPDGRYLLVGNQDSDTIVTMAIDAKTGLLGPTAAVVEAPTPACLVLGPA
;
A
#
# COMPACT_ATOMS: atom_id res chain seq x y z
N MET A 1 -9.33 -13.30 -13.51
CA MET A 1 -10.46 -12.39 -13.23
C MET A 1 -11.08 -11.99 -14.55
N ARG A 2 -12.41 -12.00 -14.71
CA ARG A 2 -13.05 -11.53 -15.95
C ARG A 2 -13.67 -10.16 -15.69
N GLY A 3 -13.63 -9.24 -16.68
CA GLY A 3 -14.32 -7.95 -16.62
C GLY A 3 -13.50 -6.75 -16.16
N ILE A 4 -12.22 -6.93 -15.86
CA ILE A 4 -11.26 -5.85 -15.67
C ILE A 4 -9.94 -6.23 -16.36
N ASP A 5 -9.34 -5.29 -17.07
CA ASP A 5 -8.07 -5.49 -17.76
C ASP A 5 -6.92 -5.04 -16.86
N SER A 6 -5.78 -5.73 -16.92
CA SER A 6 -4.56 -5.40 -16.19
C SER A 6 -4.82 -5.04 -14.71
N PRO A 7 -5.37 -5.96 -13.87
CA PRO A 7 -5.60 -5.68 -12.45
C PRO A 7 -4.25 -5.52 -11.74
N ALA A 8 -3.94 -4.31 -11.30
CA ALA A 8 -2.65 -3.96 -10.71
C ALA A 8 -2.68 -3.89 -9.18
N PHE A 9 -3.82 -3.55 -8.58
CA PHE A 9 -3.96 -3.48 -7.14
C PHE A 9 -5.29 -4.07 -6.68
N LEU A 10 -5.25 -4.75 -5.53
CA LEU A 10 -6.38 -5.47 -4.93
C LEU A 10 -6.64 -4.97 -3.52
N CYS A 11 -7.92 -4.94 -3.12
CA CYS A 11 -8.33 -4.66 -1.75
C CYS A 11 -9.54 -5.52 -1.40
N LEU A 12 -9.61 -6.05 -0.18
CA LEU A 12 -10.77 -6.76 0.34
C LEU A 12 -11.65 -5.84 1.20
N SER A 13 -12.95 -6.09 1.19
CA SER A 13 -13.82 -5.56 2.23
C SER A 13 -13.40 -6.06 3.61
N PRO A 14 -13.71 -5.34 4.72
CA PRO A 14 -13.30 -5.75 6.07
C PRO A 14 -13.78 -7.15 6.48
N ASP A 15 -14.91 -7.59 5.94
CA ASP A 15 -15.46 -8.94 6.17
C ASP A 15 -14.94 -10.01 5.19
N GLY A 16 -14.05 -9.62 4.26
CA GLY A 16 -13.47 -10.51 3.26
C GLY A 16 -14.42 -11.00 2.17
N ARG A 17 -15.65 -10.48 2.11
CA ARG A 17 -16.69 -10.97 1.19
C ARG A 17 -16.67 -10.31 -0.18
N VAL A 18 -16.00 -9.18 -0.31
CA VAL A 18 -15.90 -8.44 -1.57
C VAL A 18 -14.43 -8.15 -1.87
N LEU A 19 -14.00 -8.48 -3.07
CA LEU A 19 -12.71 -8.10 -3.61
C LEU A 19 -12.90 -6.93 -4.56
N TYR A 20 -12.12 -5.88 -4.38
CA TYR A 20 -11.99 -4.75 -5.29
C TYR A 20 -10.67 -4.86 -6.04
N ALA A 21 -10.71 -4.57 -7.35
CA ALA A 21 -9.54 -4.64 -8.21
C ALA A 21 -9.46 -3.38 -9.08
N ALA A 22 -8.34 -2.69 -9.04
CA ALA A 22 -8.06 -1.54 -9.89
C ALA A 22 -7.40 -1.95 -11.19
N SER A 23 -7.80 -1.36 -12.32
CA SER A 23 -7.13 -1.53 -13.59
C SER A 23 -5.98 -0.50 -13.74
N GLU A 24 -4.88 -0.97 -14.31
CA GLU A 24 -3.75 -0.13 -14.73
C GLU A 24 -3.60 -0.23 -16.25
N VAL A 25 -4.25 0.69 -16.97
CA VAL A 25 -4.21 0.77 -18.44
C VAL A 25 -3.97 2.25 -18.83
N PRO A 26 -2.70 2.70 -18.86
CA PRO A 26 -2.34 4.12 -19.04
C PRO A 26 -2.91 4.79 -20.28
N GLU A 27 -3.19 4.01 -21.35
CA GLU A 27 -3.72 4.53 -22.61
C GLU A 27 -5.22 4.84 -22.56
N ARG A 28 -5.90 4.49 -21.46
CA ARG A 28 -7.32 4.80 -21.28
C ARG A 28 -7.51 6.20 -20.71
N ALA A 29 -8.55 6.86 -21.12
CA ALA A 29 -8.98 8.15 -20.55
C ALA A 29 -9.70 7.96 -19.19
N GLU A 30 -10.22 6.77 -18.92
CA GLU A 30 -10.97 6.41 -17.72
C GLU A 30 -10.48 5.07 -17.18
N GLY A 31 -10.07 5.07 -15.92
CA GLY A 31 -9.72 3.86 -15.17
C GLY A 31 -10.96 3.18 -14.60
N LEU A 32 -10.82 1.91 -14.23
CA LEU A 32 -11.92 1.11 -13.72
C LEU A 32 -11.53 0.44 -12.40
N VAL A 33 -12.49 0.40 -11.47
CA VAL A 33 -12.45 -0.49 -10.30
C VAL A 33 -13.56 -1.52 -10.45
N GLY A 34 -13.18 -2.80 -10.46
CA GLY A 34 -14.12 -3.92 -10.43
C GLY A 34 -14.44 -4.34 -9.02
N SER A 35 -15.71 -4.66 -8.73
CA SER A 35 -16.17 -5.24 -7.45
C SER A 35 -16.59 -6.69 -7.69
N TYR A 36 -16.15 -7.61 -6.82
CA TYR A 36 -16.41 -9.05 -6.96
C TYR A 36 -16.80 -9.66 -5.62
N ALA A 37 -17.94 -10.32 -5.56
CA ALA A 37 -18.27 -11.15 -4.41
C ALA A 37 -17.34 -12.37 -4.37
N VAL A 38 -16.79 -12.65 -3.18
CA VAL A 38 -15.92 -13.79 -2.89
C VAL A 38 -16.77 -14.89 -2.29
N SER A 39 -16.78 -16.07 -2.91
CA SER A 39 -17.44 -17.26 -2.36
C SER A 39 -16.65 -17.76 -1.14
N PRO A 40 -17.24 -17.87 0.05
CA PRO A 40 -16.53 -18.40 1.22
C PRO A 40 -16.25 -19.91 1.12
N ALA A 41 -16.89 -20.61 0.21
CA ALA A 41 -16.73 -22.06 0.06
C ALA A 41 -15.47 -22.44 -0.73
N ASP A 42 -15.10 -21.65 -1.75
CA ASP A 42 -14.07 -22.02 -2.71
C ASP A 42 -13.26 -20.83 -3.25
N GLY A 43 -13.51 -19.60 -2.75
CA GLY A 43 -12.82 -18.39 -3.20
C GLY A 43 -13.21 -17.94 -4.62
N THR A 44 -14.21 -18.53 -5.26
CA THR A 44 -14.63 -18.12 -6.59
C THR A 44 -15.18 -16.68 -6.58
N LEU A 45 -14.87 -15.94 -7.65
CA LEU A 45 -15.24 -14.53 -7.79
C LEU A 45 -16.44 -14.36 -8.72
N ARG A 46 -17.49 -13.68 -8.23
CA ARG A 46 -18.66 -13.26 -9.01
C ARG A 46 -18.68 -11.74 -9.11
N GLN A 47 -18.60 -11.22 -10.33
CA GLN A 47 -18.64 -9.75 -10.54
C GLN A 47 -19.96 -9.15 -10.03
N LEU A 48 -19.84 -8.08 -9.22
CA LEU A 48 -20.94 -7.26 -8.72
C LEU A 48 -21.14 -6.01 -9.59
N GLY A 49 -20.04 -5.38 -10.01
CA GLY A 49 -20.08 -4.19 -10.81
C GLY A 49 -18.71 -3.71 -11.26
N ARG A 50 -18.70 -2.61 -12.00
CA ARG A 50 -17.52 -1.83 -12.36
C ARG A 50 -17.85 -0.37 -12.20
N GLN A 51 -16.92 0.41 -11.64
CA GLN A 51 -17.06 1.85 -11.48
C GLN A 51 -15.89 2.55 -12.14
N GLY A 52 -16.17 3.51 -12.99
CA GLY A 52 -15.18 4.39 -13.59
C GLY A 52 -14.68 5.45 -12.61
N PHE A 53 -13.45 5.86 -12.78
CA PHE A 53 -12.89 7.07 -12.16
C PHE A 53 -12.13 7.88 -13.21
N ALA A 54 -12.08 9.20 -13.03
CA ALA A 54 -11.35 10.08 -13.95
C ALA A 54 -9.82 9.90 -13.69
N GLY A 55 -9.13 9.31 -14.65
CA GLY A 55 -7.74 8.89 -14.59
C GLY A 55 -7.61 7.47 -15.14
N ALA A 56 -6.42 6.92 -15.26
CA ALA A 56 -6.22 5.63 -15.92
C ALA A 56 -5.30 4.67 -15.16
N TRP A 57 -4.63 5.15 -14.11
CA TRP A 57 -3.52 4.43 -13.50
C TRP A 57 -3.68 4.37 -11.97
N ALA A 58 -4.72 3.66 -11.52
CA ALA A 58 -4.91 3.46 -10.08
C ALA A 58 -3.80 2.58 -9.50
N SER A 59 -3.02 3.15 -8.59
CA SER A 59 -1.87 2.51 -7.95
C SER A 59 -2.19 1.86 -6.61
N TYR A 60 -3.28 2.28 -5.97
CA TYR A 60 -3.65 1.80 -4.64
C TYR A 60 -5.14 1.86 -4.39
N LEU A 61 -5.66 0.89 -3.66
CA LEU A 61 -7.02 0.84 -3.14
C LEU A 61 -6.98 0.59 -1.63
N ALA A 62 -7.78 1.30 -0.87
CA ALA A 62 -8.02 1.03 0.55
C ALA A 62 -9.51 1.11 0.87
N MET A 63 -10.05 0.08 1.48
CA MET A 63 -11.40 0.13 2.05
C MET A 63 -11.31 0.67 3.48
N ASP A 64 -12.20 1.59 3.86
CA ASP A 64 -12.29 2.03 5.24
C ASP A 64 -12.68 0.88 6.18
N PRO A 65 -12.27 0.91 7.46
CA PRO A 65 -12.56 -0.17 8.41
C PRO A 65 -14.06 -0.48 8.60
N GLY A 66 -14.94 0.49 8.33
CA GLY A 66 -16.39 0.32 8.37
C GLY A 66 -17.01 -0.24 7.08
N GLY A 67 -16.23 -0.36 6.01
CA GLY A 67 -16.73 -0.84 4.71
C GLY A 67 -17.67 0.13 4.01
N ARG A 68 -17.60 1.43 4.31
CA ARG A 68 -18.50 2.48 3.79
C ARG A 68 -18.02 3.10 2.49
N ALA A 69 -16.69 3.18 2.30
CA ALA A 69 -16.09 3.79 1.13
C ALA A 69 -14.73 3.17 0.76
N LEU A 70 -14.51 3.08 -0.54
CA LEU A 70 -13.20 2.76 -1.10
C LEU A 70 -12.44 4.05 -1.40
N LEU A 71 -11.23 4.16 -0.88
CA LEU A 71 -10.28 5.20 -1.23
C LEU A 71 -9.36 4.70 -2.35
N LEU A 72 -9.02 5.57 -3.28
CA LEU A 72 -8.22 5.27 -4.45
C LEU A 72 -7.15 6.34 -4.64
N SER A 73 -5.92 5.94 -4.95
CA SER A 73 -4.89 6.82 -5.50
C SER A 73 -4.66 6.50 -6.98
N ASP A 74 -4.56 7.56 -7.78
CA ASP A 74 -4.27 7.52 -9.21
C ASP A 74 -2.89 8.13 -9.44
N TYR A 75 -1.92 7.26 -9.71
CA TYR A 75 -0.53 7.63 -9.93
C TYR A 75 -0.38 8.50 -11.19
N GLY A 76 -1.04 8.11 -12.28
CA GLY A 76 -0.90 8.80 -13.56
C GLY A 76 -1.45 10.20 -13.53
N ALA A 77 -2.54 10.45 -12.81
CA ALA A 77 -3.14 11.77 -12.68
C ALA A 77 -2.67 12.56 -11.46
N GLY A 78 -1.92 11.95 -10.52
CA GLY A 78 -1.53 12.59 -9.27
C GLY A 78 -2.74 13.01 -8.42
N ARG A 79 -3.68 12.08 -8.22
CA ARG A 79 -5.00 12.36 -7.65
C ARG A 79 -5.40 11.28 -6.66
N VAL A 80 -6.26 11.66 -5.72
CA VAL A 80 -6.99 10.71 -4.87
C VAL A 80 -8.48 10.84 -5.04
N ALA A 81 -9.21 9.75 -4.80
CA ALA A 81 -10.67 9.73 -4.90
C ALA A 81 -11.30 8.85 -3.82
N MET A 82 -12.58 9.14 -3.53
CA MET A 82 -13.44 8.36 -2.64
C MET A 82 -14.65 7.86 -3.41
N LEU A 83 -14.95 6.58 -3.28
CA LEU A 83 -16.08 5.91 -3.89
C LEU A 83 -16.93 5.24 -2.80
N PRO A 84 -18.18 5.67 -2.58
CA PRO A 84 -19.06 5.02 -1.60
C PRO A 84 -19.31 3.54 -1.95
N ALA A 85 -19.23 2.67 -0.95
CA ALA A 85 -19.59 1.27 -1.10
C ALA A 85 -21.09 1.09 -0.81
N ARG A 86 -21.76 0.31 -1.67
CA ARG A 86 -23.19 -0.03 -1.48
C ARG A 86 -23.34 -1.30 -0.65
N ALA A 87 -24.52 -1.51 -0.12
CA ALA A 87 -24.82 -2.65 0.73
C ALA A 87 -24.60 -4.02 0.03
N ASP A 88 -24.65 -4.07 -1.31
CA ASP A 88 -24.38 -5.28 -2.09
C ASP A 88 -22.88 -5.47 -2.41
N GLY A 89 -22.02 -4.55 -1.96
CA GLY A 89 -20.58 -4.52 -2.20
C GLY A 89 -20.18 -3.87 -3.53
N SER A 90 -21.11 -3.41 -4.35
CA SER A 90 -20.78 -2.60 -5.52
C SER A 90 -20.37 -1.18 -5.13
N LEU A 91 -19.64 -0.46 -5.99
CA LEU A 91 -19.24 0.92 -5.75
C LEU A 91 -20.22 1.91 -6.35
N GLY A 92 -20.40 3.05 -5.67
CA GLY A 92 -21.06 4.23 -6.19
C GLY A 92 -20.12 5.03 -7.11
N GLU A 93 -20.66 6.11 -7.69
CA GLU A 93 -19.84 7.08 -8.41
C GLU A 93 -18.84 7.75 -7.47
N VAL A 94 -17.75 8.31 -8.04
CA VAL A 94 -16.79 9.11 -7.28
C VAL A 94 -17.52 10.24 -6.58
N SER A 95 -17.50 10.25 -5.25
CA SER A 95 -18.18 11.27 -4.42
C SER A 95 -17.25 12.43 -4.08
N SER A 96 -15.95 12.19 -4.00
CA SER A 96 -14.93 13.20 -3.74
C SER A 96 -13.65 12.88 -4.48
N ALA A 97 -12.97 13.90 -5.02
CA ALA A 97 -11.67 13.74 -5.67
C ALA A 97 -10.80 14.98 -5.48
N HIS A 98 -9.50 14.78 -5.26
CA HIS A 98 -8.54 15.84 -5.05
C HIS A 98 -7.33 15.69 -5.96
N GLN A 99 -7.02 16.72 -6.72
CA GLN A 99 -5.82 16.84 -7.53
C GLN A 99 -4.67 17.35 -6.66
N HIS A 100 -3.61 16.56 -6.51
CA HIS A 100 -2.40 17.01 -5.86
C HIS A 100 -1.63 18.02 -6.72
N ARG A 101 -0.69 18.72 -6.10
CA ARG A 101 0.22 19.66 -6.76
C ARG A 101 1.62 19.48 -6.16
N GLY A 102 2.62 19.68 -6.99
CA GLY A 102 4.02 19.58 -6.60
C GLY A 102 4.83 18.84 -7.66
N SER A 103 6.13 18.84 -7.48
CA SER A 103 7.12 18.09 -8.26
C SER A 103 8.37 17.91 -7.40
N GLY A 104 9.25 17.00 -7.82
CA GLY A 104 10.51 16.75 -7.15
C GLY A 104 11.72 16.87 -8.11
N PRO A 105 12.92 16.52 -7.64
CA PRO A 105 14.15 16.69 -8.43
C PRO A 105 14.35 15.64 -9.52
N ASN A 106 13.67 14.49 -9.45
CA ASN A 106 13.79 13.43 -10.43
C ASN A 106 12.88 13.72 -11.63
N ALA A 107 13.44 14.28 -12.70
CA ALA A 107 12.68 14.70 -13.89
C ALA A 107 11.91 13.58 -14.60
N GLN A 108 12.24 12.30 -14.36
CA GLN A 108 11.56 11.15 -14.98
C GLN A 108 10.42 10.59 -14.11
N ARG A 109 10.52 10.79 -12.80
CA ARG A 109 9.60 10.19 -11.83
C ARG A 109 8.84 11.21 -10.99
N GLN A 110 9.21 12.50 -11.05
CA GLN A 110 8.69 13.58 -10.22
C GLN A 110 8.45 14.87 -11.03
N ASP A 111 8.14 14.75 -12.32
CA ASP A 111 7.77 15.86 -13.21
C ASP A 111 6.42 16.50 -12.85
N GLY A 112 5.63 15.83 -12.04
CA GLY A 112 4.35 16.23 -11.48
C GLY A 112 3.97 15.39 -10.27
N PRO A 113 2.78 15.58 -9.69
CA PRO A 113 2.30 14.74 -8.61
C PRO A 113 1.97 13.33 -9.10
N HIS A 114 2.30 12.34 -8.29
CA HIS A 114 2.06 10.91 -8.51
C HIS A 114 1.57 10.27 -7.21
N ALA A 115 0.27 10.39 -6.92
CA ALA A 115 -0.35 9.79 -5.74
C ALA A 115 -0.21 8.26 -5.79
N HIS A 116 0.54 7.68 -4.85
CA HIS A 116 0.88 6.24 -4.91
C HIS A 116 0.08 5.39 -3.92
N CYS A 117 -0.26 5.91 -2.76
CA CYS A 117 -1.21 5.25 -1.85
C CYS A 117 -2.11 6.26 -1.14
N ILE A 118 -3.23 5.77 -0.60
CA ILE A 118 -4.07 6.47 0.35
C ILE A 118 -4.61 5.46 1.36
N VAL A 119 -4.47 5.77 2.65
CA VAL A 119 -4.92 4.91 3.75
C VAL A 119 -5.66 5.73 4.81
N THR A 120 -6.63 5.11 5.50
CA THR A 120 -7.31 5.76 6.62
C THR A 120 -6.45 5.72 7.88
N SER A 121 -6.61 6.72 8.75
CA SER A 121 -6.07 6.69 10.10
C SER A 121 -6.75 5.62 10.96
N PRO A 122 -6.10 5.15 12.03
CA PRO A 122 -6.67 4.11 12.91
C PRO A 122 -7.97 4.50 13.61
N ASP A 123 -8.19 5.79 13.82
CA ASP A 123 -9.43 6.37 14.37
C ASP A 123 -10.48 6.69 13.30
N ASP A 124 -10.17 6.40 12.03
CA ASP A 124 -11.04 6.54 10.86
C ASP A 124 -11.53 7.98 10.59
N ALA A 125 -10.90 8.97 11.25
CA ALA A 125 -11.25 10.38 11.11
C ALA A 125 -10.51 11.07 9.95
N TYR A 126 -9.35 10.50 9.56
CA TYR A 126 -8.49 11.07 8.55
C TYR A 126 -8.08 10.02 7.51
N ALA A 127 -7.63 10.50 6.35
CA ALA A 127 -6.94 9.70 5.34
C ALA A 127 -5.63 10.39 4.95
N PHE A 128 -4.59 9.59 4.68
CA PHE A 128 -3.28 10.09 4.31
C PHE A 128 -2.85 9.48 2.99
N ALA A 129 -2.49 10.36 2.05
CA ALA A 129 -2.03 9.97 0.73
C ALA A 129 -0.55 10.29 0.55
N ALA A 130 0.25 9.28 0.26
CA ALA A 130 1.65 9.46 -0.12
C ALA A 130 1.72 9.79 -1.61
N ASP A 131 2.42 10.87 -1.95
CA ASP A 131 2.62 11.31 -3.32
C ASP A 131 4.10 11.28 -3.67
N LEU A 132 4.46 10.33 -4.52
CA LEU A 132 5.83 10.07 -4.96
C LEU A 132 6.42 11.25 -5.72
N GLY A 133 5.61 11.86 -6.58
CA GLY A 133 6.06 12.94 -7.45
C GLY A 133 6.23 14.27 -6.71
N ALA A 134 5.43 14.50 -5.67
CA ALA A 134 5.45 15.76 -4.91
C ALA A 134 6.37 15.73 -3.67
N ASP A 135 6.98 14.58 -3.31
CA ASP A 135 7.71 14.37 -2.06
C ASP A 135 6.87 14.79 -0.83
N ARG A 136 5.57 14.36 -0.79
CA ARG A 136 4.63 14.78 0.27
C ARG A 136 3.71 13.66 0.71
N ILE A 137 3.21 13.82 1.94
CA ILE A 137 1.97 13.17 2.39
C ILE A 137 0.89 14.27 2.45
N PHE A 138 -0.25 14.04 1.81
CA PHE A 138 -1.44 14.87 1.92
C PHE A 138 -2.41 14.25 2.91
N GLY A 139 -2.82 15.00 3.94
CA GLY A 139 -3.79 14.59 4.94
C GLY A 139 -5.18 15.16 4.65
N TYR A 140 -6.20 14.34 4.78
CA TYR A 140 -7.61 14.69 4.55
C TYR A 140 -8.45 14.36 5.77
N ARG A 141 -9.44 15.20 6.10
CA ARG A 141 -10.58 14.79 6.95
C ARG A 141 -11.54 13.98 6.10
N VAL A 142 -12.10 12.94 6.70
CA VAL A 142 -13.06 12.05 6.03
C VAL A 142 -14.45 12.26 6.61
N ASP A 143 -15.43 12.57 5.75
CA ASP A 143 -16.84 12.62 6.09
C ASP A 143 -17.57 11.53 5.29
N TYR A 144 -17.79 10.39 5.91
CA TYR A 144 -18.46 9.25 5.28
C TYR A 144 -19.94 9.46 5.01
N GLU A 145 -20.62 10.32 5.79
CA GLU A 145 -22.04 10.63 5.59
C GLU A 145 -22.26 11.46 4.34
N ARG A 146 -21.36 12.42 4.10
CA ARG A 146 -21.38 13.27 2.90
C ARG A 146 -20.63 12.66 1.73
N GLY A 147 -19.80 11.63 1.97
CA GLY A 147 -18.90 11.06 0.98
C GLY A 147 -17.81 12.05 0.56
N GLU A 148 -17.22 12.78 1.51
CA GLU A 148 -16.31 13.89 1.21
C GLU A 148 -14.94 13.69 1.87
N LEU A 149 -13.88 14.00 1.11
CA LEU A 149 -12.51 14.23 1.61
C LEU A 149 -12.29 15.74 1.62
N SER A 150 -11.78 16.28 2.73
CA SER A 150 -11.42 17.70 2.83
C SER A 150 -9.95 17.82 3.18
N LEU A 151 -9.15 18.52 2.35
CA LEU A 151 -7.73 18.71 2.62
C LEU A 151 -7.53 19.33 4.00
N HIS A 152 -6.76 18.63 4.85
CA HIS A 152 -6.49 19.02 6.23
C HIS A 152 -5.09 19.58 6.42
N GLY A 153 -4.10 18.99 5.74
CA GLY A 153 -2.70 19.41 5.84
C GLY A 153 -1.79 18.64 4.91
N GLU A 154 -0.53 19.02 4.91
CA GLU A 154 0.53 18.39 4.12
C GLU A 154 1.78 18.21 4.98
N LEU A 155 2.48 17.08 4.80
CA LEU A 155 3.80 16.83 5.35
C LEU A 155 4.80 16.73 4.20
N ALA A 156 5.75 17.68 4.14
CA ALA A 156 6.86 17.60 3.20
C ALA A 156 7.94 16.65 3.70
N LEU A 157 8.49 15.85 2.78
CA LEU A 157 9.57 14.91 3.05
C LEU A 157 10.88 15.37 2.39
N ALA A 158 11.93 14.58 2.54
CA ALA A 158 13.21 14.84 1.90
C ALA A 158 13.03 14.91 0.39
N SER A 159 13.68 15.91 -0.25
CA SER A 159 13.59 16.08 -1.71
C SER A 159 14.18 14.88 -2.44
N GLY A 160 13.42 14.28 -3.35
CA GLY A 160 13.81 13.10 -4.09
C GLY A 160 13.52 11.77 -3.38
N SER A 161 12.85 11.78 -2.22
CA SER A 161 12.54 10.54 -1.48
C SER A 161 11.51 9.66 -2.16
N GLY A 162 10.53 10.25 -2.81
CA GLY A 162 9.48 9.52 -3.50
C GLY A 162 8.60 8.67 -2.59
N PRO A 163 7.76 9.29 -1.74
CA PRO A 163 6.83 8.58 -0.84
C PRO A 163 5.91 7.63 -1.59
N ARG A 164 5.82 6.38 -1.14
CA ARG A 164 5.09 5.35 -1.88
C ARG A 164 3.95 4.71 -1.10
N HIS A 165 4.25 3.95 -0.05
CA HIS A 165 3.26 3.24 0.77
C HIS A 165 3.39 3.64 2.24
N LEU A 166 2.25 3.83 2.89
CA LEU A 166 2.12 4.19 4.30
C LEU A 166 1.33 3.11 5.03
N VAL A 167 1.80 2.70 6.22
CA VAL A 167 1.09 1.77 7.09
C VAL A 167 1.06 2.29 8.53
N PHE A 168 -0.08 2.10 9.21
CA PHE A 168 -0.21 2.41 10.63
C PHE A 168 0.08 1.19 11.49
N ALA A 169 0.78 1.39 12.60
CA ALA A 169 0.95 0.36 13.61
C ALA A 169 -0.39 0.03 14.31
N PRO A 170 -0.62 -1.22 14.75
CA PRO A 170 -1.86 -1.63 15.41
C PRO A 170 -2.24 -0.77 16.62
N GLY A 171 -1.26 -0.17 17.31
CA GLY A 171 -1.48 0.75 18.43
C GLY A 171 -1.99 2.14 18.02
N GLY A 172 -2.02 2.45 16.73
CA GLY A 172 -2.56 3.69 16.17
C GLY A 172 -1.70 4.94 16.39
N ARG A 173 -0.65 4.89 17.20
CA ARG A 173 0.21 6.05 17.50
C ARG A 173 1.34 6.25 16.49
N HIS A 174 1.79 5.20 15.84
CA HIS A 174 2.91 5.26 14.93
C HIS A 174 2.50 4.81 13.52
N ALA A 175 3.15 5.38 12.53
CA ALA A 175 3.03 4.99 11.14
C ALA A 175 4.42 4.86 10.49
N TYR A 176 4.51 4.14 9.40
CA TYR A 176 5.76 3.95 8.67
C TYR A 176 5.51 4.17 7.20
N LEU A 177 6.32 5.08 6.65
CA LEU A 177 6.26 5.46 5.24
C LEU A 177 7.46 4.87 4.51
N LEU A 178 7.20 4.11 3.47
CA LEU A 178 8.23 3.67 2.53
C LEU A 178 8.41 4.72 1.44
N CYS A 179 9.66 5.13 1.21
CA CYS A 179 10.06 5.98 0.12
C CYS A 179 10.75 5.15 -0.98
N GLU A 180 10.23 5.25 -2.21
CA GLU A 180 10.65 4.41 -3.33
C GLU A 180 12.01 4.80 -3.89
N LEU A 181 12.26 6.12 -4.06
CA LEU A 181 13.35 6.61 -4.88
C LEU A 181 14.69 6.70 -4.14
N ASP A 182 14.65 6.99 -2.83
CA ASP A 182 15.85 7.01 -1.98
C ASP A 182 16.01 5.73 -1.14
N ALA A 183 15.10 4.77 -1.30
CA ALA A 183 15.11 3.50 -0.58
C ALA A 183 15.20 3.67 0.95
N THR A 184 14.32 4.51 1.52
CA THR A 184 14.22 4.72 2.97
C THR A 184 12.87 4.31 3.51
N VAL A 185 12.81 4.03 4.82
CA VAL A 185 11.58 3.98 5.61
C VAL A 185 11.63 5.09 6.66
N VAL A 186 10.56 5.89 6.72
CA VAL A 186 10.40 6.98 7.69
C VAL A 186 9.42 6.55 8.75
N ALA A 187 9.84 6.51 10.02
CA ALA A 187 8.96 6.35 11.15
C ALA A 187 8.28 7.68 11.48
N LEU A 188 6.98 7.62 11.74
CA LEU A 188 6.12 8.79 11.96
C LEU A 188 5.32 8.61 13.26
N GLU A 189 5.15 9.67 14.03
CA GLU A 189 4.16 9.75 15.10
C GLU A 189 2.85 10.32 14.54
N TYR A 190 1.74 9.69 14.87
CA TYR A 190 0.40 10.16 14.56
C TYR A 190 -0.29 10.72 15.79
N ASP A 191 -0.75 11.96 15.70
CA ASP A 191 -1.59 12.60 16.72
C ASP A 191 -3.06 12.57 16.25
N ALA A 192 -3.87 11.72 16.88
CA ALA A 192 -5.28 11.58 16.57
C ALA A 192 -6.12 12.83 16.90
N GLN A 193 -5.68 13.71 17.81
CA GLN A 193 -6.42 14.92 18.15
C GLN A 193 -6.30 15.98 17.05
N SER A 194 -5.11 16.17 16.53
CA SER A 194 -4.83 17.14 15.47
C SER A 194 -4.94 16.54 14.05
N GLY A 195 -4.90 15.19 13.90
CA GLY A 195 -4.83 14.52 12.61
C GLY A 195 -3.52 14.79 11.87
N THR A 196 -2.40 14.87 12.61
CA THR A 196 -1.10 15.19 12.02
C THR A 196 -0.12 14.04 12.12
N LEU A 197 0.79 13.96 11.15
CA LEU A 197 1.94 13.05 11.13
C LEU A 197 3.20 13.87 11.36
N THR A 198 4.07 13.40 12.27
CA THR A 198 5.37 14.04 12.59
C THR A 198 6.49 13.03 12.37
N PRO A 199 7.51 13.31 11.53
CA PRO A 199 8.66 12.43 11.35
C PRO A 199 9.46 12.26 12.64
N LEU A 200 9.83 11.00 12.94
CA LEU A 200 10.69 10.63 14.07
C LEU A 200 12.12 10.36 13.58
N GLU A 201 12.27 9.42 12.67
CA GLU A 201 13.56 8.99 12.14
C GLU A 201 13.37 8.36 10.74
N ALA A 202 14.49 8.22 10.02
CA ALA A 202 14.52 7.51 8.73
C ALA A 202 15.65 6.46 8.74
N HIS A 203 15.38 5.29 8.15
CA HIS A 203 16.34 4.20 8.01
C HIS A 203 16.49 3.79 6.54
N PRO A 204 17.72 3.43 6.10
CA PRO A 204 17.91 2.84 4.78
C PRO A 204 17.25 1.46 4.72
N LEU A 205 16.69 1.15 3.54
CA LEU A 205 16.11 -0.17 3.22
C LEU A 205 17.11 -1.10 2.50
N LEU A 206 18.32 -0.61 2.24
CA LEU A 206 19.38 -1.33 1.54
C LEU A 206 20.59 -1.53 2.45
N PRO A 207 21.37 -2.60 2.27
CA PRO A 207 22.64 -2.74 2.97
C PRO A 207 23.67 -1.73 2.44
N ASP A 208 24.62 -1.34 3.29
CA ASP A 208 25.62 -0.30 3.00
C ASP A 208 26.54 -0.63 1.80
N ASP A 209 26.72 -1.92 1.49
CA ASP A 209 27.57 -2.40 0.39
C ASP A 209 26.82 -2.57 -0.94
N PHE A 210 25.52 -2.33 -0.97
CA PHE A 210 24.75 -2.37 -2.21
C PHE A 210 24.91 -1.07 -3.01
N SER A 211 25.24 -1.19 -4.29
CA SER A 211 25.47 -0.06 -5.19
C SER A 211 24.68 -0.14 -6.52
N GLY A 212 23.72 -1.05 -6.62
CA GLY A 212 22.87 -1.21 -7.80
C GLY A 212 21.69 -0.23 -7.83
N GLU A 213 20.96 -0.22 -8.93
CA GLU A 213 19.67 0.47 -9.01
C GLU A 213 18.65 -0.26 -8.12
N ASN A 214 17.82 0.50 -7.41
CA ASN A 214 16.77 -0.04 -6.57
C ASN A 214 15.57 0.89 -6.54
N LEU A 215 14.39 0.29 -6.48
CA LEU A 215 13.11 0.97 -6.22
C LEU A 215 12.38 0.20 -5.14
N SER A 216 12.33 0.74 -3.93
CA SER A 216 11.58 0.09 -2.84
C SER A 216 10.09 0.07 -3.16
N ALA A 217 9.36 -0.96 -2.71
CA ALA A 217 8.01 -1.17 -3.23
C ALA A 217 6.93 -1.25 -2.14
N ASP A 218 6.90 -2.27 -1.33
CA ASP A 218 5.79 -2.52 -0.42
C ASP A 218 6.24 -2.57 1.04
N ILE A 219 5.34 -2.28 1.97
CA ILE A 219 5.63 -2.23 3.39
C ILE A 219 4.45 -2.76 4.20
N HIS A 220 4.73 -3.67 5.13
CA HIS A 220 3.72 -4.21 6.04
C HIS A 220 4.28 -4.38 7.46
N ILE A 221 3.39 -4.21 8.44
CA ILE A 221 3.68 -4.50 9.85
C ILE A 221 3.13 -5.88 10.18
N HIS A 222 3.95 -6.69 10.85
CA HIS A 222 3.52 -7.98 11.38
C HIS A 222 2.29 -7.81 12.29
N PRO A 223 1.30 -8.73 12.30
CA PRO A 223 0.09 -8.60 13.12
C PRO A 223 0.34 -8.37 14.61
N SER A 224 1.49 -8.82 15.14
CA SER A 224 1.88 -8.54 16.53
C SER A 224 2.28 -7.08 16.80
N GLY A 225 2.45 -6.25 15.78
CA GLY A 225 2.95 -4.87 15.90
C GLY A 225 4.45 -4.76 16.21
N ARG A 226 5.21 -5.87 16.29
CA ARG A 226 6.61 -5.88 16.72
C ARG A 226 7.64 -5.83 15.60
N PHE A 227 7.24 -6.12 14.37
CA PHE A 227 8.14 -6.22 13.22
C PHE A 227 7.55 -5.51 12.00
N LEU A 228 8.45 -4.97 11.19
CA LEU A 228 8.12 -4.32 9.94
C LEU A 228 8.96 -4.93 8.83
N TYR A 229 8.35 -5.12 7.67
CA TYR A 229 8.97 -5.65 6.46
C TYR A 229 8.78 -4.67 5.32
N ALA A 230 9.80 -4.54 4.46
CA ALA A 230 9.76 -3.70 3.26
C ALA A 230 10.46 -4.39 2.09
N SER A 231 9.89 -4.34 0.89
CA SER A 231 10.46 -4.98 -0.30
C SER A 231 11.26 -4.01 -1.15
N ASN A 232 12.33 -4.52 -1.78
CA ASN A 232 13.28 -3.81 -2.62
C ASN A 232 13.39 -4.47 -4.00
N ARG A 233 12.99 -3.76 -5.05
CA ARG A 233 13.11 -4.18 -6.46
C ARG A 233 14.47 -3.72 -7.00
N GLY A 234 15.31 -4.64 -7.40
CA GLY A 234 16.69 -4.43 -7.81
C GLY A 234 17.68 -5.08 -6.86
N HIS A 235 17.62 -4.84 -5.56
CA HIS A 235 18.29 -5.67 -4.55
C HIS A 235 17.56 -7.01 -4.35
N ASP A 236 16.30 -7.08 -4.75
CA ASP A 236 15.45 -8.28 -4.72
C ASP A 236 15.40 -8.94 -3.34
N SER A 237 15.05 -8.12 -2.35
CA SER A 237 15.03 -8.52 -0.95
C SER A 237 13.83 -7.97 -0.18
N ILE A 238 13.64 -8.54 1.01
CA ILE A 238 12.81 -7.99 2.08
C ILE A 238 13.72 -7.48 3.19
N ALA A 239 13.70 -6.17 3.43
CA ALA A 239 14.31 -5.55 4.61
C ALA A 239 13.43 -5.80 5.83
N MET A 240 14.04 -6.10 6.97
CA MET A 240 13.39 -6.50 8.21
C MET A 240 13.79 -5.56 9.35
N PHE A 241 12.81 -5.13 10.14
CA PHE A 241 13.02 -4.26 11.31
C PHE A 241 12.25 -4.76 12.52
N ALA A 242 12.81 -4.59 13.71
CA ALA A 242 12.03 -4.62 14.95
C ALA A 242 11.47 -3.22 15.23
N ILE A 243 10.23 -3.16 15.74
CA ILE A 243 9.56 -1.94 16.16
C ILE A 243 9.63 -1.84 17.68
N ASN A 244 10.16 -0.73 18.20
CA ASN A 244 10.07 -0.42 19.62
C ASN A 244 8.62 0.00 19.96
N PRO A 245 7.89 -0.72 20.80
CA PRO A 245 6.48 -0.44 21.07
C PRO A 245 6.23 0.85 21.86
N VAL A 246 7.27 1.43 22.45
CA VAL A 246 7.15 2.64 23.30
C VAL A 246 7.22 3.92 22.46
N ASP A 247 8.22 4.00 21.59
CA ASP A 247 8.54 5.21 20.83
C ASP A 247 8.43 5.04 19.30
N GLY A 248 8.09 3.83 18.83
CA GLY A 248 7.91 3.54 17.40
C GLY A 248 9.22 3.49 16.59
N GLN A 249 10.38 3.60 17.23
CA GLN A 249 11.68 3.56 16.55
C GLN A 249 11.94 2.18 15.95
N LEU A 250 12.68 2.18 14.83
CA LEU A 250 13.02 0.98 14.08
C LEU A 250 14.44 0.52 14.40
N GLN A 251 14.60 -0.77 14.63
CA GLN A 251 15.89 -1.43 14.73
C GLN A 251 16.07 -2.38 13.54
N PRO A 252 17.07 -2.16 12.66
CA PRO A 252 17.33 -3.07 11.54
C PRO A 252 17.66 -4.49 12.02
N LEU A 253 17.04 -5.48 11.39
CA LEU A 253 17.30 -6.92 11.64
C LEU A 253 18.07 -7.57 10.47
N GLY A 254 18.21 -6.88 9.34
CA GLY A 254 18.88 -7.34 8.13
C GLY A 254 17.93 -7.51 6.93
N HIS A 255 18.42 -8.26 5.95
CA HIS A 255 17.74 -8.46 4.68
C HIS A 255 17.62 -9.96 4.37
N ARG A 256 16.54 -10.34 3.70
CA ARG A 256 16.32 -11.69 3.18
C ARG A 256 16.02 -11.60 1.69
N SER A 257 16.74 -12.37 0.84
CA SER A 257 16.40 -12.45 -0.58
C SER A 257 14.94 -12.86 -0.77
N SER A 258 14.26 -12.22 -1.72
CA SER A 258 12.89 -12.60 -2.15
C SER A 258 12.85 -13.92 -2.94
N GLU A 259 14.03 -14.47 -3.28
CA GLU A 259 14.22 -15.66 -4.13
C GLU A 259 13.58 -15.54 -5.52
N GLY A 260 13.56 -14.34 -6.05
CA GLY A 260 13.09 -13.97 -7.36
C GLY A 260 13.38 -12.50 -7.65
N ALA A 261 12.98 -12.03 -8.81
CA ALA A 261 13.23 -10.67 -9.27
C ALA A 261 11.97 -9.79 -9.12
N THR A 262 12.19 -8.54 -8.78
CA THR A 262 11.16 -7.50 -8.67
C THR A 262 10.05 -7.86 -7.67
N PRO A 263 10.37 -7.98 -6.34
CA PRO A 263 9.36 -8.20 -5.30
C PRO A 263 8.46 -6.96 -5.13
N ARG A 264 7.48 -6.81 -6.02
CA ARG A 264 6.64 -5.61 -6.11
C ARG A 264 5.65 -5.47 -4.96
N ASN A 265 5.12 -6.58 -4.50
CA ASN A 265 4.14 -6.62 -3.41
C ASN A 265 4.32 -7.91 -2.60
N PHE A 266 3.96 -7.86 -1.33
CA PHE A 266 3.93 -9.03 -0.47
C PHE A 266 2.75 -8.96 0.51
N ALA A 267 2.37 -10.08 1.08
CA ALA A 267 1.33 -10.16 2.09
C ALA A 267 1.81 -10.94 3.31
N LEU A 268 1.32 -10.57 4.48
CA LEU A 268 1.52 -11.30 5.72
C LEU A 268 0.29 -12.17 6.02
N ALA A 269 0.51 -13.44 6.34
CA ALA A 269 -0.58 -14.28 6.80
C ALA A 269 -1.25 -13.69 8.05
N PRO A 270 -2.59 -13.75 8.19
CA PRO A 270 -3.30 -13.15 9.33
C PRO A 270 -2.83 -13.67 10.69
N ASP A 271 -2.34 -14.91 10.75
CA ASP A 271 -1.77 -15.52 11.95
C ASP A 271 -0.30 -15.13 12.21
N GLY A 272 0.31 -14.34 11.33
CA GLY A 272 1.69 -13.86 11.43
C GLY A 272 2.77 -14.92 11.18
N ARG A 273 2.43 -16.15 10.77
CA ARG A 273 3.42 -17.21 10.59
C ARG A 273 4.16 -17.18 9.26
N TYR A 274 3.62 -16.52 8.26
CA TYR A 274 4.18 -16.54 6.91
C TYR A 274 4.14 -15.16 6.27
N LEU A 275 5.13 -14.89 5.41
CA LEU A 275 5.17 -13.82 4.45
C LEU A 275 5.14 -14.45 3.05
N LEU A 276 4.26 -13.95 2.18
CA LEU A 276 4.16 -14.34 0.78
C LEU A 276 4.62 -13.18 -0.09
N VAL A 277 5.66 -13.35 -0.88
CA VAL A 277 6.19 -12.29 -1.76
C VAL A 277 5.91 -12.61 -3.22
N GLY A 278 5.34 -11.65 -3.94
CA GLY A 278 5.13 -11.70 -5.39
C GLY A 278 6.34 -11.13 -6.13
N ASN A 279 7.11 -11.99 -6.76
CA ASN A 279 8.25 -11.65 -7.60
C ASN A 279 7.78 -11.45 -9.04
N GLN A 280 7.50 -10.19 -9.39
CA GLN A 280 6.81 -9.82 -10.64
C GLN A 280 7.53 -10.33 -11.89
N ASP A 281 8.86 -10.17 -11.96
CA ASP A 281 9.65 -10.50 -13.15
C ASP A 281 10.17 -11.95 -13.14
N SER A 282 9.90 -12.70 -12.07
CA SER A 282 10.19 -14.14 -12.00
C SER A 282 8.93 -15.00 -12.08
N ASP A 283 7.75 -14.40 -12.24
CA ASP A 283 6.46 -15.12 -12.33
C ASP A 283 6.24 -16.09 -11.15
N THR A 284 6.67 -15.71 -9.93
CA THR A 284 6.56 -16.57 -8.75
C THR A 284 5.96 -15.86 -7.55
N ILE A 285 5.28 -16.63 -6.71
CA ILE A 285 4.96 -16.26 -5.32
C ILE A 285 5.76 -17.18 -4.42
N VAL A 286 6.62 -16.59 -3.59
CA VAL A 286 7.47 -17.31 -2.63
C VAL A 286 6.92 -17.12 -1.22
N THR A 287 6.71 -18.21 -0.50
CA THR A 287 6.25 -18.19 0.90
C THR A 287 7.42 -18.47 1.84
N MET A 288 7.62 -17.60 2.82
CA MET A 288 8.67 -17.72 3.84
C MET A 288 8.04 -17.78 5.23
N ALA A 289 8.58 -18.64 6.10
CA ALA A 289 8.16 -18.69 7.50
C ALA A 289 8.72 -17.48 8.26
N ILE A 290 7.96 -16.97 9.23
CA ILE A 290 8.39 -15.89 10.13
C ILE A 290 8.68 -16.50 11.51
N ASP A 291 9.87 -16.25 12.06
CA ASP A 291 10.16 -16.57 13.45
C ASP A 291 9.43 -15.57 14.37
N ALA A 292 8.45 -16.03 15.10
CA ALA A 292 7.59 -15.19 15.94
C ALA A 292 8.34 -14.48 17.09
N LYS A 293 9.56 -14.89 17.45
CA LYS A 293 10.34 -14.27 18.53
C LYS A 293 11.25 -13.17 17.99
N THR A 294 11.91 -13.44 16.86
CA THR A 294 12.95 -12.57 16.29
C THR A 294 12.46 -11.73 15.13
N GLY A 295 11.34 -12.08 14.47
CA GLY A 295 10.84 -11.44 13.26
C GLY A 295 11.63 -11.81 12.00
N LEU A 296 12.65 -12.65 12.10
CA LEU A 296 13.46 -13.04 10.96
C LEU A 296 12.68 -13.96 10.00
N LEU A 297 12.85 -13.71 8.71
CA LEU A 297 12.35 -14.59 7.67
C LEU A 297 13.25 -15.83 7.56
N GLY A 298 12.64 -16.97 7.74
CA GLY A 298 13.27 -18.28 7.68
C GLY A 298 13.39 -18.81 6.25
N PRO A 299 13.62 -20.13 6.11
CA PRO A 299 13.71 -20.77 4.80
C PRO A 299 12.36 -20.72 4.06
N THR A 300 12.44 -20.84 2.74
CA THR A 300 11.28 -20.94 1.86
C THR A 300 10.43 -22.15 2.21
N ALA A 301 9.16 -21.93 2.45
CA ALA A 301 8.18 -22.97 2.76
C ALA A 301 7.47 -23.49 1.49
N ALA A 302 7.24 -22.61 0.50
CA ALA A 302 6.60 -22.95 -0.76
C ALA A 302 6.95 -21.94 -1.86
N VAL A 303 6.88 -22.39 -3.11
CA VAL A 303 6.95 -21.54 -4.31
C VAL A 303 5.81 -21.94 -5.22
N VAL A 304 5.08 -20.96 -5.77
CA VAL A 304 3.99 -21.14 -6.71
C VAL A 304 4.25 -20.29 -7.94
N GLU A 305 4.05 -20.85 -9.13
CA GLU A 305 4.07 -20.08 -10.37
C GLU A 305 2.81 -19.22 -10.47
N ALA A 306 3.01 -17.93 -10.72
CA ALA A 306 1.96 -16.94 -10.88
C ALA A 306 2.44 -15.86 -11.86
N PRO A 307 1.86 -15.77 -13.06
CA PRO A 307 2.31 -14.79 -14.06
C PRO A 307 2.19 -13.35 -13.53
N THR A 308 3.29 -12.63 -13.54
CA THR A 308 3.41 -11.20 -13.23
C THR A 308 2.63 -10.77 -11.97
N PRO A 309 2.90 -11.38 -10.79
CA PRO A 309 2.14 -11.09 -9.57
C PRO A 309 2.40 -9.66 -9.09
N ALA A 310 1.45 -8.76 -9.32
CA ALA A 310 1.56 -7.33 -9.00
C ALA A 310 1.01 -6.96 -7.61
N CYS A 311 0.02 -7.71 -7.10
CA CYS A 311 -0.58 -7.49 -5.80
C CYS A 311 -1.13 -8.79 -5.20
N LEU A 312 -0.91 -8.98 -3.92
CA LEU A 312 -1.38 -10.10 -3.12
C LEU A 312 -2.27 -9.61 -1.99
N VAL A 313 -3.45 -10.21 -1.84
CA VAL A 313 -4.30 -9.99 -0.67
C VAL A 313 -4.71 -11.33 -0.10
N LEU A 314 -4.72 -11.44 1.22
CA LEU A 314 -5.15 -12.65 1.93
C LEU A 314 -6.47 -12.36 2.63
N GLY A 315 -7.48 -13.20 2.39
CA GLY A 315 -8.75 -13.13 3.09
C GLY A 315 -8.63 -13.53 4.57
N PRO A 316 -9.63 -13.19 5.39
CA PRO A 316 -9.71 -13.71 6.76
C PRO A 316 -9.79 -15.24 6.72
N ALA A 317 -9.14 -15.86 7.72
CA ALA A 317 -9.08 -17.32 7.87
C ALA A 317 -10.44 -17.91 8.28
#